data_6474e54b22a1a6d5aabdba442bef7b17
#
_entry.id   6474e54b22a1a6d5aabdba442bef7b17
#
_cell.length_a   1.000
_cell.length_b   1.000
_cell.length_c   1.000
_cell.angle_alpha   90.00
_cell.angle_beta   90.00
_cell.angle_gamma   90.00
#
_symmetry.space_group_name_H-M   'P 1'
#
loop_
_entity.id
_entity.type
_entity.pdbx_description
1 polymer ?
#
loop_
_entity_poly.entity_id
_entity_poly.type
_entity_poly.pdbx_seq_one_letter_code
_entity_poly.pdbx_strand_id
1 'polypeptide(L)'
;MLMYQVSVQRRAERGLRRLRQGDPFAYRKVVAAIRDLAEDLRPPGAVKLTAFDPPAWRVRVGSYRIVYEIDDGRVLVVVVNVAPRGEVYR
;
A
#
# COMPACT_ATOMS: atom_id res chain seq x y z
N MET A 1 19.81 -1.32 -10.70
CA MET A 1 18.83 -1.71 -9.68
C MET A 1 17.45 -1.78 -10.32
N LEU A 2 16.73 -2.86 -10.08
CA LEU A 2 15.38 -3.03 -10.64
C LEU A 2 14.37 -2.24 -9.83
N MET A 3 13.62 -1.37 -10.49
CA MET A 3 12.51 -0.66 -9.87
C MET A 3 11.20 -1.20 -10.43
N TYR A 4 10.28 -1.51 -9.52
CA TYR A 4 8.94 -1.93 -9.91
C TYR A 4 8.09 -0.70 -10.22
N GLN A 5 7.17 -0.84 -11.15
CA GLN A 5 6.12 0.15 -11.34
C GLN A 5 5.10 0.02 -10.21
N VAL A 6 4.42 1.12 -9.89
CA VAL A 6 3.40 1.13 -8.85
C VAL A 6 2.08 1.55 -9.50
N SER A 7 1.08 0.69 -9.35
CA SER A 7 -0.29 0.94 -9.78
C SER A 7 -1.17 1.07 -8.54
N VAL A 8 -2.12 1.99 -8.55
CA VAL A 8 -3.02 2.22 -7.43
C VAL A 8 -4.44 1.92 -7.90
N GLN A 9 -5.08 0.92 -7.27
CA GLN A 9 -6.44 0.57 -7.62
C GLN A 9 -7.43 1.61 -7.11
N ARG A 10 -8.61 1.63 -7.70
CA ARG A 10 -9.65 2.64 -7.41
C ARG A 10 -9.99 2.73 -5.94
N ARG A 11 -10.09 1.59 -5.24
CA ARG A 11 -10.37 1.57 -3.81
C ARG A 11 -9.28 2.30 -3.01
N ALA A 12 -8.02 2.05 -3.37
CA ALA A 12 -6.88 2.72 -2.73
C ALA A 12 -6.86 4.22 -3.05
N GLU A 13 -7.19 4.58 -4.30
CA GLU A 13 -7.29 6.00 -4.66
C GLU A 13 -8.34 6.73 -3.83
N ARG A 14 -9.48 6.10 -3.57
CA ARG A 14 -10.50 6.69 -2.71
C ARG A 14 -10.00 6.88 -1.28
N GLY A 15 -9.27 5.89 -0.77
CA GLY A 15 -8.65 6.00 0.55
C GLY A 15 -7.66 7.15 0.63
N LEU A 16 -6.81 7.27 -0.39
CA LEU A 16 -5.85 8.37 -0.48
C LEU A 16 -6.54 9.73 -0.56
N ARG A 17 -7.62 9.81 -1.32
CA ARG A 17 -8.37 11.09 -1.45
C ARG A 17 -8.97 11.51 -0.12
N ARG A 18 -9.58 10.58 0.62
CA ARG A 18 -10.11 10.85 1.96
C ARG A 18 -9.01 11.29 2.91
N LEU A 19 -7.87 10.62 2.84
CA LEU A 19 -6.73 10.94 3.68
C LEU A 19 -6.18 12.33 3.37
N ARG A 20 -6.06 12.68 2.10
CA ARG A 20 -5.59 13.99 1.67
C ARG A 20 -6.48 15.11 2.22
N GLN A 21 -7.78 14.90 2.27
CA GLN A 21 -8.73 15.89 2.77
C GLN A 21 -8.73 15.95 4.30
N GLY A 22 -8.66 14.80 4.96
CA GLY A 22 -8.79 14.72 6.41
C GLY A 22 -7.48 14.90 7.18
N ASP A 23 -6.37 14.46 6.61
CA ASP A 23 -5.07 14.49 7.28
C ASP A 23 -3.95 14.62 6.23
N PRO A 24 -3.70 15.83 5.72
CA PRO A 24 -2.70 16.03 4.66
C PRO A 24 -1.29 15.62 5.07
N PHE A 25 -0.95 15.71 6.35
CA PHE A 25 0.37 15.33 6.83
C PHE A 25 0.55 13.82 6.72
N ALA A 26 -0.43 13.04 7.17
CA ALA A 26 -0.41 11.59 7.02
C ALA A 26 -0.45 11.18 5.54
N TYR A 27 -1.20 11.91 4.72
CA TYR A 27 -1.25 11.65 3.28
C TYR A 27 0.14 11.69 2.66
N ARG A 28 0.95 12.70 2.97
CA ARG A 28 2.30 12.81 2.42
C ARG A 28 3.17 11.63 2.84
N LYS A 29 3.05 11.18 4.08
CA LYS A 29 3.80 10.01 4.58
C LYS A 29 3.38 8.73 3.87
N VAL A 30 2.08 8.54 3.67
CA VAL A 30 1.56 7.36 2.98
C VAL A 30 2.00 7.35 1.52
N VAL A 31 1.94 8.48 0.83
CA VAL A 31 2.40 8.56 -0.57
C VAL A 31 3.89 8.25 -0.67
N ALA A 32 4.70 8.77 0.25
CA ALA A 32 6.13 8.48 0.26
C ALA A 32 6.39 6.98 0.47
N ALA A 33 5.65 6.34 1.38
CA ALA A 33 5.78 4.91 1.62
C ALA A 33 5.39 4.09 0.39
N ILE A 34 4.34 4.49 -0.33
CA ILE A 34 3.94 3.83 -1.58
C ILE A 34 5.05 3.93 -2.62
N ARG A 35 5.66 5.10 -2.78
CA ARG A 35 6.79 5.25 -3.71
C ARG A 35 7.97 4.36 -3.34
N ASP A 36 8.26 4.25 -2.06
CA ASP A 36 9.37 3.44 -1.58
C ASP A 36 9.17 1.95 -1.88
N LEU A 37 7.93 1.49 -2.02
CA LEU A 37 7.65 0.10 -2.39
C LEU A 37 8.22 -0.25 -3.76
N ALA A 38 8.43 0.72 -4.66
CA ALA A 38 9.03 0.45 -5.96
C ALA A 38 10.45 -0.09 -5.86
N GLU A 39 11.18 0.30 -4.82
CA GLU A 39 12.56 -0.12 -4.61
C GLU A 39 12.68 -1.22 -3.54
N ASP A 40 11.84 -1.16 -2.52
CA ASP A 40 11.83 -2.13 -1.43
C ASP A 40 10.43 -2.71 -1.30
N LEU A 41 10.23 -3.89 -1.89
CA LEU A 41 8.93 -4.54 -1.98
C LEU A 41 8.40 -5.04 -0.65
N ARG A 42 9.31 -5.33 0.27
CA ARG A 42 8.96 -5.88 1.59
C ARG A 42 9.75 -5.12 2.66
N PRO A 43 9.38 -3.85 2.91
CA PRO A 43 10.12 -3.04 3.89
C PRO A 43 9.97 -3.62 5.30
N PRO A 44 10.82 -3.19 6.25
CA PRO A 44 10.68 -3.62 7.64
C PRO A 44 9.26 -3.37 8.14
N GLY A 45 8.68 -4.37 8.80
CA GLY A 45 7.30 -4.31 9.28
C GLY A 45 6.25 -4.77 8.27
N ALA A 46 6.64 -5.12 7.04
CA ALA A 46 5.69 -5.69 6.09
C ALA A 46 5.26 -7.09 6.52
N VAL A 47 3.96 -7.36 6.44
CA VAL A 47 3.36 -8.63 6.84
C VAL A 47 2.61 -9.22 5.67
N LYS A 48 2.88 -10.51 5.40
CA LYS A 48 2.18 -11.24 4.34
C LYS A 48 0.78 -11.62 4.81
N LEU A 49 -0.21 -11.33 3.97
CA LEU A 49 -1.61 -11.63 4.23
C LEU A 49 -2.01 -12.85 3.41
N THR A 50 -1.90 -14.03 4.01
CA THR A 50 -2.09 -15.30 3.31
C THR A 50 -3.55 -15.64 3.06
N ALA A 51 -4.48 -14.96 3.72
CA ALA A 51 -5.92 -15.14 3.48
C ALA A 51 -6.37 -14.57 2.14
N PHE A 52 -5.54 -13.77 1.48
CA PHE A 52 -5.82 -13.22 0.15
C PHE A 52 -5.35 -14.20 -0.93
N ASP A 53 -6.02 -14.20 -2.06
CA ASP A 53 -5.64 -15.00 -3.23
C ASP A 53 -5.68 -14.09 -4.48
N PRO A 54 -4.50 -13.72 -5.05
CA PRO A 54 -3.15 -14.02 -4.57
C PRO A 54 -2.85 -13.39 -3.22
N PRO A 55 -1.80 -13.85 -2.51
CA PRO A 55 -1.40 -13.23 -1.25
C PRO A 55 -1.08 -11.75 -1.42
N ALA A 56 -1.52 -10.97 -0.45
CA ALA A 56 -1.21 -9.54 -0.39
C ALA A 56 -0.21 -9.28 0.75
N TRP A 57 0.26 -8.05 0.83
CA TRP A 57 1.15 -7.60 1.88
C TRP A 57 0.55 -6.35 2.53
N ARG A 58 0.89 -6.14 3.78
CA ARG A 58 0.44 -4.96 4.52
C ARG A 58 1.65 -4.28 5.15
N VAL A 59 1.71 -2.96 5.02
CA VAL A 59 2.67 -2.14 5.75
C VAL A 59 1.91 -1.03 6.47
N ARG A 60 2.36 -0.71 7.68
CA ARG A 60 1.77 0.36 8.49
C ARG A 60 2.53 1.66 8.32
N VAL A 61 1.79 2.77 8.22
CA VAL A 61 2.35 4.11 8.16
C VAL A 61 1.55 4.95 9.15
N GLY A 62 2.09 5.15 10.35
CA GLY A 62 1.37 5.81 11.42
C GLY A 62 0.09 5.06 11.77
N SER A 63 -1.04 5.73 11.69
CA SER A 63 -2.37 5.16 11.98
C SER A 63 -3.03 4.52 10.76
N TYR A 64 -2.32 4.40 9.66
CA TYR A 64 -2.88 3.90 8.39
C TYR A 64 -2.19 2.62 7.95
N ARG A 65 -2.85 1.90 7.05
CA ARG A 65 -2.34 0.68 6.43
C ARG A 65 -2.36 0.81 4.93
N ILE A 66 -1.33 0.28 4.31
CA ILE A 66 -1.26 0.10 2.87
C ILE A 66 -1.31 -1.39 2.61
N VAL A 67 -2.30 -1.86 1.86
CA VAL A 67 -2.39 -3.25 1.42
C VAL A 67 -2.04 -3.29 -0.06
N TYR A 68 -1.11 -4.15 -0.43
CA TYR A 68 -0.61 -4.21 -1.80
C TYR A 68 -0.28 -5.64 -2.21
N GLU A 69 -0.26 -5.86 -3.51
CA GLU A 69 0.17 -7.11 -4.14
C GLU A 69 1.45 -6.86 -4.91
N ILE A 70 2.25 -7.91 -5.05
CA ILE A 70 3.48 -7.87 -5.81
C ILE A 70 3.34 -8.83 -6.97
N ASP A 71 3.49 -8.32 -8.20
CA ASP A 71 3.49 -9.12 -9.41
C ASP A 71 4.90 -9.13 -9.98
N ASP A 72 5.67 -10.17 -9.63
CA ASP A 72 7.06 -10.28 -10.06
C ASP A 72 7.19 -10.50 -11.57
N GLY A 73 6.22 -11.14 -12.18
CA GLY A 73 6.22 -11.37 -13.63
C GLY A 73 6.09 -10.07 -14.42
N ARG A 74 5.34 -9.11 -13.89
CA ARG A 74 5.14 -7.81 -14.53
C ARG A 74 6.03 -6.70 -13.96
N VAL A 75 6.82 -7.00 -12.93
CA VAL A 75 7.64 -6.01 -12.23
C VAL A 75 6.73 -4.87 -11.74
N LEU A 76 5.65 -5.24 -11.04
CA LEU A 76 4.56 -4.34 -10.70
C LEU A 76 4.14 -4.50 -9.24
N VAL A 77 3.96 -3.38 -8.55
CA VAL A 77 3.30 -3.33 -7.24
C VAL A 77 1.91 -2.75 -7.45
N VAL A 78 0.89 -3.45 -6.96
CA VAL A 78 -0.50 -3.01 -7.06
C VAL A 78 -0.98 -2.64 -5.66
N VAL A 79 -1.20 -1.35 -5.42
CA VAL A 79 -1.77 -0.90 -4.14
C VAL A 79 -3.28 -1.10 -4.20
N VAL A 80 -3.79 -2.00 -3.36
CA VAL A 80 -5.21 -2.40 -3.41
C VAL A 80 -6.06 -1.68 -2.37
N ASN A 81 -5.46 -1.23 -1.27
CA ASN A 81 -6.21 -0.47 -0.27
C ASN A 81 -5.31 0.42 0.56
N VAL A 82 -5.84 1.57 0.97
CA VAL A 82 -5.24 2.47 1.95
C VAL A 82 -6.34 2.83 2.93
N ALA A 83 -6.18 2.48 4.20
CA ALA A 83 -7.25 2.63 5.19
C ALA A 83 -6.68 2.81 6.60
N PRO A 84 -7.48 3.37 7.53
CA PRO A 84 -7.12 3.43 8.94
C PRO A 84 -6.86 2.02 9.50
N ARG A 85 -6.00 1.94 10.50
CA ARG A 85 -5.58 0.66 11.09
C ARG A 85 -6.72 -0.19 11.62
N GLY A 86 -7.81 0.42 12.06
CA GLY A 86 -8.95 -0.29 12.64
C GLY A 86 -9.87 -0.95 11.63
N GLU A 87 -9.73 -0.68 10.33
CA GLU A 87 -10.60 -1.27 9.33
C GLU A 87 -10.26 -2.72 9.04
N VAL A 88 -11.31 -3.51 8.80
CA VAL A 88 -11.16 -4.93 8.49
C VAL A 88 -10.80 -5.09 7.02
N TYR A 89 -9.89 -6.01 6.74
CA TYR A 89 -9.54 -6.39 5.37
C TYR A 89 -10.68 -7.20 4.75
N ARG A 90 -11.19 -6.71 3.64
CA ARG A 90 -12.21 -7.43 2.89
C ARG A 90 -12.07 -7.18 1.40
#